data_0bb54bfbd528d95c3b6324c11acdfb28
#
_entry.id   0bb54bfbd528d95c3b6324c11acdfb28
#
_cell.length_a   1.000
_cell.length_b   1.000
_cell.length_c   1.000
_cell.angle_alpha   90.00
_cell.angle_beta   90.00
_cell.angle_gamma   90.00
#
_symmetry.space_group_name_H-M   'P 1'
#
loop_
_entity.id
_entity.type
_entity.pdbx_description
1 polymer ?
#
loop_
_entity_poly.entity_id
_entity_poly.type
_entity_poly.pdbx_seq_one_letter_code
_entity_poly.pdbx_strand_id
1 'polypeptide(L)'
;MKLLLAFRLVIPALVLAAPLHVAAAAAAATPEQKLTALGLTLPTVPNPVANYVPAVRSGNLIFLAGHIPRDAAGKVITGKAGRDATEKESNAAARQATLAVLATLKREIGDLGKVKRIVRVGGFVNATEDFQAQSQVVNGSSDLLVELFGDRGRHARAAIGVGSLPLGALVEIEMIVEVE
;
A
#
# COMPACT_ATOMS: atom_id res chain seq x y z
N MET A 1 55.16 3.72 -75.87
CA MET A 1 54.33 4.55 -74.98
C MET A 1 53.11 3.71 -74.63
N LYS A 2 53.18 3.00 -73.43
CA LYS A 2 52.10 2.04 -73.01
C LYS A 2 51.26 2.73 -71.92
N LEU A 3 49.98 2.92 -72.26
CA LEU A 3 48.98 3.51 -71.37
C LEU A 3 48.42 2.44 -70.45
N LEU A 4 48.68 2.49 -69.10
CA LEU A 4 48.05 1.59 -68.13
C LEU A 4 46.72 2.21 -67.69
N LEU A 5 45.63 1.54 -67.98
CA LEU A 5 44.31 1.84 -67.50
C LEU A 5 44.11 1.16 -66.13
N ALA A 6 44.03 1.96 -65.06
CA ALA A 6 43.72 1.46 -63.69
C ALA A 6 42.19 1.39 -63.50
N PHE A 7 41.68 0.15 -63.40
CA PHE A 7 40.28 -0.11 -63.05
C PHE A 7 40.10 0.01 -61.51
N ARG A 8 39.37 1.01 -61.06
CA ARG A 8 38.95 1.13 -59.67
C ARG A 8 37.68 0.31 -59.40
N LEU A 9 37.82 -0.74 -58.65
CA LEU A 9 36.69 -1.54 -58.17
C LEU A 9 36.01 -0.81 -57.01
N VAL A 10 34.76 -0.34 -57.21
CA VAL A 10 33.93 0.25 -56.16
C VAL A 10 33.10 -0.87 -55.57
N ILE A 11 33.38 -1.25 -54.29
CA ILE A 11 32.58 -2.23 -53.54
C ILE A 11 31.50 -1.48 -52.80
N PRO A 12 30.20 -1.71 -53.06
CA PRO A 12 29.12 -1.06 -52.27
C PRO A 12 29.10 -1.66 -50.87
N ALA A 13 29.24 -0.83 -49.83
CA ALA A 13 29.08 -1.23 -48.45
C ALA A 13 27.55 -1.45 -48.18
N LEU A 14 27.21 -2.72 -47.96
CA LEU A 14 25.87 -3.11 -47.53
C LEU A 14 25.69 -2.77 -46.06
N VAL A 15 25.03 -1.67 -45.73
CA VAL A 15 24.68 -1.29 -44.33
C VAL A 15 23.49 -2.15 -43.90
N LEU A 16 23.78 -3.19 -43.11
CA LEU A 16 22.78 -4.03 -42.49
C LEU A 16 22.15 -3.25 -41.31
N ALA A 17 20.98 -2.63 -41.52
CA ALA A 17 20.21 -1.99 -40.44
C ALA A 17 19.58 -3.10 -39.57
N ALA A 18 20.14 -3.33 -38.38
CA ALA A 18 19.52 -4.21 -37.39
C ALA A 18 18.25 -3.52 -36.82
N PRO A 19 17.10 -4.21 -36.75
CA PRO A 19 15.91 -3.64 -36.14
C PRO A 19 16.14 -3.39 -34.64
N LEU A 20 16.03 -2.14 -34.19
CA LEU A 20 15.94 -1.81 -32.76
C LEU A 20 14.64 -2.39 -32.21
N HIS A 21 14.73 -3.52 -31.52
CA HIS A 21 13.64 -4.01 -30.69
C HIS A 21 13.54 -3.11 -29.45
N VAL A 22 12.67 -2.11 -29.48
CA VAL A 22 12.26 -1.38 -28.28
C VAL A 22 11.41 -2.36 -27.48
N ALA A 23 12.01 -3.01 -26.49
CA ALA A 23 11.27 -3.79 -25.51
C ALA A 23 10.34 -2.80 -24.79
N ALA A 24 9.03 -2.90 -25.03
CA ALA A 24 8.04 -2.15 -24.27
C ALA A 24 8.19 -2.59 -22.79
N ALA A 25 8.62 -1.68 -21.93
CA ALA A 25 8.65 -1.94 -20.49
C ALA A 25 7.23 -2.30 -20.06
N ALA A 26 7.05 -3.53 -19.55
CA ALA A 26 5.77 -3.96 -19.03
C ALA A 26 5.34 -2.96 -17.94
N ALA A 27 4.17 -2.36 -18.09
CA ALA A 27 3.65 -1.42 -17.10
C ALA A 27 3.57 -2.13 -15.74
N ALA A 28 4.10 -1.50 -14.69
CA ALA A 28 4.07 -2.07 -13.35
C ALA A 28 2.62 -2.31 -12.91
N ALA A 29 2.36 -3.47 -12.30
CA ALA A 29 1.01 -3.83 -11.83
C ALA A 29 0.45 -2.76 -10.88
N THR A 30 -0.83 -2.41 -11.08
CA THR A 30 -1.53 -1.43 -10.23
C THR A 30 -1.75 -2.00 -8.81
N PRO A 31 -1.97 -1.13 -7.79
CA PRO A 31 -2.29 -1.61 -6.44
C PRO A 31 -3.49 -2.55 -6.42
N GLU A 32 -4.51 -2.31 -7.23
CA GLU A 32 -5.69 -3.17 -7.35
C GLU A 32 -5.35 -4.55 -7.94
N GLN A 33 -4.51 -4.59 -8.96
CA GLN A 33 -4.04 -5.87 -9.54
C GLN A 33 -3.22 -6.66 -8.52
N LYS A 34 -2.40 -5.97 -7.70
CA LYS A 34 -1.64 -6.60 -6.63
C LYS A 34 -2.55 -7.12 -5.52
N LEU A 35 -3.60 -6.37 -5.12
CA LEU A 35 -4.61 -6.87 -4.19
C LEU A 35 -5.21 -8.18 -4.69
N THR A 36 -5.64 -8.23 -5.96
CA THR A 36 -6.19 -9.44 -6.57
C THR A 36 -5.19 -10.60 -6.58
N ALA A 37 -3.93 -10.33 -6.94
CA ALA A 37 -2.87 -11.35 -6.96
C ALA A 37 -2.56 -11.92 -5.56
N LEU A 38 -2.74 -11.11 -4.50
CA LEU A 38 -2.61 -11.52 -3.10
C LEU A 38 -3.87 -12.20 -2.54
N GLY A 39 -4.93 -12.35 -3.35
CA GLY A 39 -6.23 -12.87 -2.89
C GLY A 39 -6.94 -11.95 -1.90
N LEU A 40 -6.60 -10.65 -1.89
CA LEU A 40 -7.16 -9.66 -0.98
C LEU A 40 -8.28 -8.87 -1.64
N THR A 41 -9.33 -8.61 -0.86
CA THR A 41 -10.47 -7.77 -1.26
C THR A 41 -10.61 -6.62 -0.29
N LEU A 42 -10.84 -5.41 -0.81
CA LEU A 42 -11.15 -4.26 0.02
C LEU A 42 -12.56 -4.43 0.61
N PRO A 43 -12.73 -4.27 1.93
CA PRO A 43 -14.03 -4.41 2.57
C PRO A 43 -14.96 -3.24 2.23
N THR A 44 -16.27 -3.46 2.37
CA THR A 44 -17.23 -2.35 2.42
C THR A 44 -17.04 -1.58 3.71
N VAL A 45 -16.83 -0.26 3.61
CA VAL A 45 -16.67 0.61 4.78
C VAL A 45 -18.01 1.28 5.07
N PRO A 46 -18.55 1.11 6.28
CA PRO A 46 -19.79 1.76 6.68
C PRO A 46 -19.59 3.29 6.77
N ASN A 47 -20.69 4.03 6.66
CA ASN A 47 -20.66 5.46 6.94
C ASN A 47 -20.41 5.70 8.44
N PRO A 48 -19.75 6.82 8.80
CA PRO A 48 -19.61 7.22 10.20
C PRO A 48 -20.98 7.36 10.89
N VAL A 49 -21.02 6.98 12.16
CA VAL A 49 -22.24 7.11 13.00
C VAL A 49 -22.19 8.33 13.94
N ALA A 50 -21.20 9.21 13.78
CA ALA A 50 -21.00 10.39 14.59
C ALA A 50 -20.63 11.61 13.72
N ASN A 51 -20.42 12.78 14.32
CA ASN A 51 -20.10 14.03 13.63
C ASN A 51 -18.63 14.09 13.19
N TYR A 52 -18.19 13.13 12.37
CA TYR A 52 -16.90 13.14 11.68
C TYR A 52 -17.04 12.54 10.29
N VAL A 53 -16.03 12.75 9.45
CA VAL A 53 -15.94 12.16 8.11
C VAL A 53 -14.77 11.19 8.05
N PRO A 54 -14.86 10.10 7.24
CA PRO A 54 -13.81 9.07 7.21
C PRO A 54 -12.55 9.54 6.51
N ALA A 55 -12.62 10.63 5.73
CA ALA A 55 -11.49 11.23 5.05
C ALA A 55 -11.67 12.75 4.95
N VAL A 56 -10.56 13.49 5.05
CA VAL A 56 -10.49 14.94 4.78
C VAL A 56 -9.39 15.19 3.78
N ARG A 57 -9.70 15.88 2.69
CA ARG A 57 -8.73 16.33 1.70
C ARG A 57 -8.24 17.74 2.03
N SER A 58 -6.91 17.94 2.01
CA SER A 58 -6.27 19.25 2.13
C SER A 58 -5.16 19.35 1.10
N GLY A 59 -5.41 20.05 0.00
CA GLY A 59 -4.52 20.04 -1.17
C GLY A 59 -4.38 18.64 -1.75
N ASN A 60 -3.15 18.13 -1.84
CA ASN A 60 -2.88 16.74 -2.28
C ASN A 60 -2.83 15.74 -1.13
N LEU A 61 -3.04 16.16 0.11
CA LEU A 61 -3.05 15.25 1.26
C LEU A 61 -4.47 14.79 1.58
N ILE A 62 -4.60 13.48 1.81
CA ILE A 62 -5.82 12.85 2.35
C ILE A 62 -5.50 12.39 3.77
N PHE A 63 -6.25 12.90 4.72
CA PHE A 63 -6.23 12.48 6.12
C PHE A 63 -7.34 11.46 6.31
N LEU A 64 -6.97 10.22 6.64
CA LEU A 64 -7.90 9.11 6.82
C LEU A 64 -8.10 8.87 8.32
N ALA A 65 -9.35 8.79 8.74
CA ALA A 65 -9.72 8.47 10.13
C ALA A 65 -9.23 7.09 10.54
N GLY A 66 -9.23 6.81 11.84
CA GLY A 66 -8.91 5.50 12.39
C GLY A 66 -9.89 4.42 11.92
N HIS A 67 -9.36 3.28 11.53
CA HIS A 67 -10.11 2.09 11.13
C HIS A 67 -9.72 0.91 11.97
N ILE A 68 -10.72 0.19 12.45
CA ILE A 68 -10.57 -1.03 13.24
C ILE A 68 -10.75 -2.28 12.37
N PRO A 69 -10.09 -3.40 12.70
CA PRO A 69 -10.14 -4.61 11.90
C PRO A 69 -11.50 -5.30 12.03
N ARG A 70 -11.99 -5.85 10.90
CA ARG A 70 -13.19 -6.70 10.85
C ARG A 70 -12.87 -8.00 10.13
N ASP A 71 -13.52 -9.06 10.56
CA ASP A 71 -13.49 -10.36 9.87
C ASP A 71 -14.37 -10.35 8.60
N ALA A 72 -14.39 -11.46 7.88
CA ALA A 72 -15.18 -11.61 6.66
C ALA A 72 -16.69 -11.48 6.87
N ALA A 73 -17.19 -11.71 8.10
CA ALA A 73 -18.59 -11.52 8.48
C ALA A 73 -18.89 -10.06 8.90
N GLY A 74 -17.90 -9.17 8.89
CA GLY A 74 -18.03 -7.78 9.31
C GLY A 74 -17.95 -7.56 10.83
N LYS A 75 -17.70 -8.61 11.62
CA LYS A 75 -17.55 -8.53 13.07
C LYS A 75 -16.19 -7.93 13.42
N VAL A 76 -16.15 -7.03 14.41
CA VAL A 76 -14.89 -6.44 14.91
C VAL A 76 -13.98 -7.53 15.48
N ILE A 77 -12.72 -7.53 15.08
CA ILE A 77 -11.68 -8.37 15.68
C ILE A 77 -11.26 -7.70 16.98
N THR A 78 -11.68 -8.28 18.09
CA THR A 78 -11.51 -7.74 19.43
C THR A 78 -10.41 -8.48 20.21
N GLY A 79 -9.93 -7.87 21.28
CA GLY A 79 -8.97 -8.49 22.20
C GLY A 79 -7.91 -7.51 22.68
N LYS A 80 -6.98 -8.04 23.45
CA LYS A 80 -5.83 -7.31 23.97
C LYS A 80 -4.57 -8.10 23.67
N ALA A 81 -3.64 -7.51 22.94
CA ALA A 81 -2.34 -8.09 22.64
C ALA A 81 -1.56 -8.37 23.94
N GLY A 82 -0.95 -9.52 24.04
CA GLY A 82 -0.28 -9.98 25.26
C GLY A 82 -1.19 -10.73 26.23
N ARG A 83 -2.52 -10.74 26.03
CA ARG A 83 -3.46 -11.49 26.85
C ARG A 83 -4.41 -12.36 26.01
N ASP A 84 -5.19 -11.74 25.13
CA ASP A 84 -6.28 -12.38 24.36
C ASP A 84 -5.83 -12.74 22.93
N ALA A 85 -4.77 -12.10 22.45
CA ALA A 85 -4.25 -12.29 21.11
C ALA A 85 -2.71 -12.31 21.11
N THR A 86 -2.16 -13.17 20.28
CA THR A 86 -0.72 -13.25 20.00
C THR A 86 -0.26 -12.07 19.15
N GLU A 87 1.06 -11.84 19.09
CA GLU A 87 1.66 -10.86 18.16
C GLU A 87 1.24 -11.13 16.72
N LYS A 88 1.26 -12.39 16.27
CA LYS A 88 0.89 -12.79 14.91
C LYS A 88 -0.58 -12.47 14.58
N GLU A 89 -1.49 -12.75 15.50
CA GLU A 89 -2.92 -12.43 15.33
C GLU A 89 -3.14 -10.93 15.32
N SER A 90 -2.44 -10.19 16.17
CA SER A 90 -2.49 -8.73 16.22
C SER A 90 -1.91 -8.10 14.94
N ASN A 91 -0.83 -8.65 14.36
CA ASN A 91 -0.27 -8.25 13.07
C ASN A 91 -1.28 -8.49 11.92
N ALA A 92 -1.93 -9.65 11.90
CA ALA A 92 -2.98 -9.93 10.91
C ALA A 92 -4.17 -8.95 11.06
N ALA A 93 -4.54 -8.58 12.29
CA ALA A 93 -5.57 -7.57 12.54
C ALA A 93 -5.17 -6.19 12.02
N ALA A 94 -3.89 -5.77 12.18
CA ALA A 94 -3.38 -4.52 11.61
C ALA A 94 -3.45 -4.53 10.08
N ARG A 95 -3.15 -5.66 9.43
CA ARG A 95 -3.31 -5.84 7.98
C ARG A 95 -4.79 -5.68 7.55
N GLN A 96 -5.74 -6.26 8.30
CA GLN A 96 -7.18 -6.09 8.03
C GLN A 96 -7.65 -4.64 8.22
N ALA A 97 -7.23 -3.97 9.29
CA ALA A 97 -7.54 -2.55 9.48
C ALA A 97 -7.00 -1.69 8.33
N THR A 98 -5.81 -2.00 7.81
CA THR A 98 -5.23 -1.30 6.67
C THR A 98 -6.05 -1.47 5.39
N LEU A 99 -6.62 -2.66 5.13
CA LEU A 99 -7.53 -2.86 4.01
C LEU A 99 -8.78 -1.96 4.13
N ALA A 100 -9.29 -1.74 5.35
CA ALA A 100 -10.41 -0.83 5.57
C ALA A 100 -10.03 0.64 5.33
N VAL A 101 -8.82 1.07 5.75
CA VAL A 101 -8.29 2.41 5.41
C VAL A 101 -8.16 2.57 3.89
N LEU A 102 -7.61 1.58 3.18
CA LEU A 102 -7.46 1.60 1.72
C LEU A 102 -8.82 1.60 1.00
N ALA A 103 -9.83 0.92 1.53
CA ALA A 103 -11.19 0.97 1.00
C ALA A 103 -11.79 2.39 1.09
N THR A 104 -11.58 3.07 2.22
CA THR A 104 -11.97 4.48 2.40
C THR A 104 -11.21 5.39 1.44
N LEU A 105 -9.88 5.22 1.33
CA LEU A 105 -9.07 5.98 0.39
C LEU A 105 -9.56 5.80 -1.04
N LYS A 106 -9.78 4.55 -1.48
CA LYS A 106 -10.28 4.26 -2.83
C LYS A 106 -11.65 4.91 -3.09
N ARG A 107 -12.55 4.91 -2.12
CA ARG A 107 -13.86 5.60 -2.23
C ARG A 107 -13.66 7.11 -2.44
N GLU A 108 -12.67 7.71 -1.79
CA GLU A 108 -12.39 9.15 -1.89
C GLU A 108 -11.75 9.54 -3.22
N ILE A 109 -10.79 8.74 -3.74
CA ILE A 109 -10.00 9.11 -4.91
C ILE A 109 -10.32 8.32 -6.19
N GLY A 110 -11.14 7.26 -6.08
CA GLY A 110 -11.59 6.39 -7.18
C GLY A 110 -10.59 5.30 -7.59
N ASP A 111 -9.30 5.59 -7.62
CA ASP A 111 -8.23 4.70 -8.09
C ASP A 111 -7.01 4.81 -7.18
N LEU A 112 -6.56 3.68 -6.60
CA LEU A 112 -5.37 3.65 -5.75
C LEU A 112 -4.06 3.92 -6.51
N GLY A 113 -4.07 3.79 -7.84
CA GLY A 113 -2.96 4.18 -8.70
C GLY A 113 -2.56 5.66 -8.56
N LYS A 114 -3.53 6.54 -8.18
CA LYS A 114 -3.32 7.97 -7.93
C LYS A 114 -2.54 8.28 -6.64
N VAL A 115 -2.25 7.30 -5.82
CA VAL A 115 -1.41 7.47 -4.62
C VAL A 115 0.02 7.77 -5.05
N LYS A 116 0.51 8.95 -4.72
CA LYS A 116 1.92 9.34 -4.90
C LYS A 116 2.80 8.78 -3.80
N ARG A 117 2.32 8.80 -2.56
CA ARG A 117 3.07 8.34 -1.39
C ARG A 117 2.14 8.10 -0.21
N ILE A 118 2.41 7.06 0.56
CA ILE A 118 1.95 6.97 1.94
C ILE A 118 2.88 7.85 2.77
N VAL A 119 2.32 8.88 3.41
CA VAL A 119 3.13 9.87 4.16
C VAL A 119 3.35 9.41 5.59
N ARG A 120 2.27 9.00 6.27
CA ARG A 120 2.30 8.58 7.68
C ARG A 120 1.30 7.48 7.93
N VAL A 121 1.67 6.56 8.82
CA VAL A 121 0.79 5.57 9.43
C VAL A 121 0.83 5.74 10.94
N GLY A 122 -0.33 5.89 11.59
CA GLY A 122 -0.52 5.73 13.01
C GLY A 122 -1.12 4.37 13.29
N GLY A 123 -0.46 3.58 14.14
CA GLY A 123 -0.96 2.28 14.58
C GLY A 123 -1.12 2.25 16.10
N PHE A 124 -2.34 1.97 16.56
CA PHE A 124 -2.70 1.87 17.96
C PHE A 124 -3.04 0.41 18.27
N VAL A 125 -2.34 -0.16 19.23
CA VAL A 125 -2.48 -1.57 19.62
C VAL A 125 -3.11 -1.62 21.00
N ASN A 126 -4.30 -2.22 21.12
CA ASN A 126 -4.90 -2.53 22.42
C ASN A 126 -4.04 -3.62 23.07
N ALA A 127 -3.24 -3.26 24.05
CA ALA A 127 -2.21 -4.13 24.59
C ALA A 127 -2.17 -4.12 26.11
N THR A 128 -1.64 -5.19 26.71
CA THR A 128 -1.29 -5.22 28.14
C THR A 128 -0.11 -4.26 28.39
N GLU A 129 0.08 -3.86 29.64
CA GLU A 129 1.13 -2.89 30.01
C GLU A 129 2.54 -3.42 29.76
N ASP A 130 2.73 -4.73 29.83
CA ASP A 130 3.98 -5.44 29.61
C ASP A 130 4.24 -5.84 28.15
N PHE A 131 3.25 -5.65 27.25
CA PHE A 131 3.41 -5.96 25.83
C PHE A 131 4.35 -4.94 25.16
N GLN A 132 5.40 -5.41 24.50
CA GLN A 132 6.45 -4.56 23.89
C GLN A 132 6.57 -4.72 22.37
N ALA A 133 5.72 -5.53 21.74
CA ALA A 133 5.81 -5.86 20.33
C ALA A 133 4.86 -5.02 19.43
N GLN A 134 4.52 -3.79 19.81
CA GLN A 134 3.62 -2.91 19.04
C GLN A 134 4.13 -2.66 17.60
N SER A 135 5.45 -2.52 17.44
CA SER A 135 6.07 -2.32 16.12
C SER A 135 5.89 -3.53 15.22
N GLN A 136 6.02 -4.74 15.75
CA GLN A 136 5.80 -6.00 15.03
C GLN A 136 4.32 -6.15 14.63
N VAL A 137 3.41 -5.75 15.49
CA VAL A 137 1.97 -5.71 15.18
C VAL A 137 1.71 -4.77 14.01
N VAL A 138 2.21 -3.53 14.06
CA VAL A 138 1.96 -2.53 13.01
C VAL A 138 2.72 -2.84 11.72
N ASN A 139 3.71 -3.74 11.72
CA ASN A 139 4.31 -4.27 10.49
C ASN A 139 3.25 -4.90 9.56
N GLY A 140 2.17 -5.48 10.08
CA GLY A 140 1.07 -5.98 9.25
C GLY A 140 0.47 -4.93 8.32
N SER A 141 0.43 -3.66 8.78
CA SER A 141 0.07 -2.51 7.95
C SER A 141 1.20 -2.13 6.98
N SER A 142 2.41 -1.93 7.50
CA SER A 142 3.54 -1.43 6.72
C SER A 142 3.93 -2.35 5.57
N ASP A 143 3.95 -3.66 5.82
CA ASP A 143 4.32 -4.66 4.83
C ASP A 143 3.29 -4.71 3.70
N LEU A 144 1.98 -4.68 4.03
CA LEU A 144 0.93 -4.59 3.03
C LEU A 144 1.07 -3.34 2.14
N LEU A 145 1.36 -2.19 2.73
CA LEU A 145 1.52 -0.95 1.98
C LEU A 145 2.73 -1.01 1.02
N VAL A 146 3.84 -1.61 1.45
CA VAL A 146 5.01 -1.81 0.58
C VAL A 146 4.72 -2.86 -0.50
N GLU A 147 4.02 -3.95 -0.19
CA GLU A 147 3.57 -4.94 -1.19
C GLU A 147 2.74 -4.28 -2.31
N LEU A 148 1.81 -3.38 -1.95
CA LEU A 148 0.91 -2.75 -2.90
C LEU A 148 1.57 -1.60 -3.67
N PHE A 149 2.29 -0.73 -2.99
CA PHE A 149 2.77 0.55 -3.54
C PHE A 149 4.27 0.59 -3.81
N GLY A 150 5.04 -0.45 -3.44
CA GLY A 150 6.50 -0.45 -3.53
C GLY A 150 7.11 0.67 -2.67
N ASP A 151 8.09 1.39 -3.21
CA ASP A 151 8.74 2.50 -2.48
C ASP A 151 7.78 3.63 -2.10
N ARG A 152 6.67 3.81 -2.82
CA ARG A 152 5.61 4.76 -2.46
C ARG A 152 4.86 4.36 -1.18
N GLY A 153 4.93 3.09 -0.79
CA GLY A 153 4.36 2.54 0.44
C GLY A 153 5.22 2.77 1.70
N ARG A 154 6.49 3.18 1.55
CA ARG A 154 7.39 3.48 2.67
C ARG A 154 7.01 4.81 3.30
N HIS A 155 6.76 4.81 4.61
CA HIS A 155 6.12 5.93 5.32
C HIS A 155 6.76 6.20 6.69
N ALA A 156 6.58 7.40 7.22
CA ALA A 156 6.81 7.66 8.65
C ALA A 156 5.75 6.95 9.49
N ARG A 157 6.11 6.43 10.68
CA ARG A 157 5.22 5.62 11.50
C ARG A 157 5.33 5.93 12.99
N ALA A 158 4.17 5.83 13.66
CA ALA A 158 4.11 5.59 15.10
C ALA A 158 3.38 4.26 15.36
N ALA A 159 3.89 3.46 16.31
CA ALA A 159 3.28 2.22 16.78
C ALA A 159 3.17 2.32 18.31
N ILE A 160 1.95 2.43 18.83
CA ILE A 160 1.68 2.81 20.22
C ILE A 160 0.77 1.75 20.87
N GLY A 161 1.14 1.30 22.06
CA GLY A 161 0.25 0.53 22.93
C GLY A 161 -0.75 1.44 23.63
N VAL A 162 -2.01 1.04 23.66
CA VAL A 162 -3.09 1.77 24.35
C VAL A 162 -3.86 0.84 25.27
N GLY A 163 -4.43 1.39 26.33
CA GLY A 163 -5.18 0.65 27.33
C GLY A 163 -6.51 0.08 26.81
N SER A 164 -7.13 0.72 25.82
CA SER A 164 -8.38 0.28 25.18
C SER A 164 -8.58 0.97 23.83
N LEU A 165 -9.36 0.33 22.95
CA LEU A 165 -9.81 0.88 21.66
C LEU A 165 -11.34 0.79 21.56
N PRO A 166 -11.98 1.58 20.68
CA PRO A 166 -13.42 1.51 20.46
C PRO A 166 -13.90 0.10 20.17
N LEU A 167 -15.03 -0.30 20.71
CA LEU A 167 -15.63 -1.64 20.60
C LEU A 167 -14.72 -2.78 21.06
N GLY A 168 -13.68 -2.51 21.85
CA GLY A 168 -12.70 -3.49 22.26
C GLY A 168 -11.81 -3.99 21.10
N ALA A 169 -11.69 -3.24 20.03
CA ALA A 169 -10.87 -3.60 18.88
C ALA A 169 -9.42 -3.90 19.29
N LEU A 170 -8.81 -4.86 18.58
CA LEU A 170 -7.43 -5.29 18.86
C LEU A 170 -6.40 -4.26 18.37
N VAL A 171 -6.68 -3.61 17.24
CA VAL A 171 -5.80 -2.62 16.60
C VAL A 171 -6.65 -1.53 15.97
N GLU A 172 -6.09 -0.33 15.85
CA GLU A 172 -6.65 0.76 15.02
C GLU A 172 -5.53 1.34 14.16
N ILE A 173 -5.83 1.63 12.89
CA ILE A 173 -4.88 2.22 11.92
C ILE A 173 -5.47 3.49 11.34
N GLU A 174 -4.70 4.59 11.40
CA GLU A 174 -4.96 5.85 10.69
C GLU A 174 -3.85 6.12 9.66
N MET A 175 -4.12 7.00 8.68
CA MET A 175 -3.15 7.23 7.61
C MET A 175 -3.24 8.64 7.04
N ILE A 176 -2.08 9.17 6.61
CA ILE A 176 -1.99 10.37 5.77
C ILE A 176 -1.37 9.94 4.45
N VAL A 177 -2.02 10.30 3.34
CA VAL A 177 -1.63 9.88 1.98
C VAL A 177 -1.52 11.10 1.09
N GLU A 178 -0.46 11.18 0.29
CA GLU A 178 -0.31 12.14 -0.80
C GLU A 178 -0.84 11.52 -2.09
N VAL A 179 -1.68 12.27 -2.80
CA VAL A 179 -2.31 11.88 -4.06
C VAL A 179 -2.06 12.91 -5.16
N GLU A 180 -2.42 12.56 -6.39
CA GLU A 180 -2.39 13.47 -7.55
C GLU A 180 -3.40 14.60 -7.43
#